data_390ef320bab42ec82f8d99c5699181b1
#
_entry.id   390ef320bab42ec82f8d99c5699181b1
#
_cell.length_a   1.000
_cell.length_b   1.000
_cell.length_c   1.000
_cell.angle_alpha   90.00
_cell.angle_beta   90.00
_cell.angle_gamma   90.00
#
_symmetry.space_group_name_H-M   'P 1'
#
loop_
_entity.id
_entity.type
_entity.pdbx_description
1 polymer ?
#
loop_
_entity_poly.entity_id
_entity_poly.type
_entity_poly.pdbx_seq_one_letter_code
_entity_poly.pdbx_strand_id
1 'polypeptide(L)'
;ITLNNPTQNIIISPPTTFPLKYKLNKKSLVIELNENEVLKDSTTYSINLGEAIKDLTAQNPATNIKYVFSTGNVIDSLQIKGSVRDPRTSKGQDKALVLLHSNLNDSAVSKLKPDYFSWTDKDGNFTLDHIRHGTYKIFTLLDKNQNYIYDQTAESIGFLNENLQLSDTSNNNILLWISQEKLPLTIKDFRTSQGKGVYIFNR
;
A
#
# COMPACT_ATOMS: atom_id res chain seq x y z
N ILE A 1 -13.49 4.80 24.45
CA ILE A 1 -12.58 4.81 23.31
C ILE A 1 -12.88 5.99 22.38
N THR A 2 -11.87 6.46 21.67
CA THR A 2 -11.96 7.50 20.63
C THR A 2 -11.40 6.95 19.31
N LEU A 3 -11.84 7.52 18.19
CA LEU A 3 -11.29 7.22 16.88
C LEU A 3 -10.26 8.27 16.47
N ASN A 4 -9.11 7.79 16.00
CA ASN A 4 -8.02 8.59 15.49
C ASN A 4 -7.86 8.32 13.98
N ASN A 5 -8.23 9.26 13.15
CA ASN A 5 -8.11 9.18 11.68
C ASN A 5 -8.46 7.78 11.13
N PRO A 6 -9.69 7.27 11.30
CA PRO A 6 -10.04 5.91 10.96
C PRO A 6 -9.81 5.60 9.46
N THR A 7 -10.05 6.55 8.58
CA THR A 7 -9.82 6.39 7.14
C THR A 7 -8.36 6.13 6.76
N GLN A 8 -7.41 6.58 7.56
CA GLN A 8 -5.98 6.38 7.34
C GLN A 8 -5.42 5.18 8.09
N ASN A 9 -5.98 4.91 9.28
CA ASN A 9 -5.46 3.89 10.18
C ASN A 9 -6.16 2.54 10.05
N ILE A 10 -7.42 2.49 9.57
CA ILE A 10 -8.13 1.23 9.35
C ILE A 10 -7.94 0.80 7.91
N ILE A 11 -7.27 -0.31 7.74
CA ILE A 11 -6.87 -0.85 6.44
C ILE A 11 -7.58 -2.18 6.22
N ILE A 12 -8.26 -2.32 5.09
CA ILE A 12 -8.81 -3.59 4.62
C ILE A 12 -8.00 -4.09 3.41
N SER A 13 -7.54 -5.32 3.47
CA SER A 13 -6.80 -5.98 2.39
C SER A 13 -7.44 -7.32 2.05
N PRO A 14 -7.78 -7.60 0.79
CA PRO A 14 -7.74 -6.71 -0.39
C PRO A 14 -8.56 -5.43 -0.24
N PRO A 15 -8.22 -4.35 -1.00
CA PRO A 15 -8.94 -3.09 -0.91
C PRO A 15 -10.37 -3.22 -1.47
N THR A 16 -11.31 -2.57 -0.81
CA THR A 16 -12.70 -2.47 -1.26
C THR A 16 -12.86 -1.43 -2.38
N THR A 17 -13.94 -1.54 -3.13
CA THR A 17 -14.30 -0.56 -4.17
C THR A 17 -14.74 0.75 -3.53
N PHE A 18 -15.56 0.64 -2.48
CA PHE A 18 -16.09 1.77 -1.75
C PHE A 18 -15.40 1.93 -0.39
N PRO A 19 -15.33 3.16 0.15
CA PRO A 19 -14.77 3.39 1.48
C PRO A 19 -15.61 2.70 2.57
N LEU A 20 -14.93 2.24 3.61
CA LEU A 20 -15.58 1.69 4.80
C LEU A 20 -16.31 2.80 5.57
N LYS A 21 -17.42 2.46 6.21
CA LYS A 21 -18.14 3.32 7.15
C LYS A 21 -17.75 2.93 8.58
N TYR A 22 -17.56 3.93 9.44
CA TYR A 22 -17.16 3.74 10.83
C TYR A 22 -18.17 4.38 11.76
N LYS A 23 -18.60 3.63 12.76
CA LYS A 23 -19.52 4.12 13.79
C LYS A 23 -19.02 3.72 15.16
N LEU A 24 -18.77 4.70 16.00
CA LEU A 24 -18.44 4.48 17.39
C LEU A 24 -19.72 4.46 18.22
N ASN A 25 -19.96 3.38 18.95
CA ASN A 25 -21.09 3.25 19.85
C ASN A 25 -20.57 2.91 21.26
N LYS A 26 -20.45 3.93 22.11
CA LYS A 26 -19.87 3.83 23.47
C LYS A 26 -18.48 3.19 23.48
N LYS A 27 -18.39 1.89 23.74
CA LYS A 27 -17.15 1.11 23.78
C LYS A 27 -16.95 0.19 22.57
N SER A 28 -17.83 0.26 21.58
CA SER A 28 -17.80 -0.60 20.41
C SER A 28 -17.51 0.22 19.15
N LEU A 29 -16.59 -0.26 18.32
CA LEU A 29 -16.39 0.21 16.96
C LEU A 29 -17.14 -0.71 16.02
N VAL A 30 -18.04 -0.15 15.23
CA VAL A 30 -18.73 -0.85 14.14
C VAL A 30 -18.09 -0.40 12.83
N ILE A 31 -17.65 -1.35 12.04
CA ILE A 31 -17.11 -1.15 10.69
C ILE A 31 -18.09 -1.78 9.72
N GLU A 32 -18.61 -0.97 8.81
CA GLU A 32 -19.63 -1.41 7.85
C GLU A 32 -19.05 -1.30 6.44
N LEU A 33 -19.23 -2.34 5.65
CA LEU A 33 -19.02 -2.31 4.22
C LEU A 33 -20.14 -1.47 3.57
N ASN A 34 -19.83 -0.87 2.42
CA ASN A 34 -20.87 -0.22 1.63
C ASN A 34 -21.87 -1.26 1.15
N GLU A 35 -23.15 -0.94 1.12
CA GLU A 35 -24.22 -1.85 0.66
C GLU A 35 -24.06 -2.31 -0.80
N ASN A 36 -23.36 -1.52 -1.62
CA ASN A 36 -23.05 -1.86 -3.01
C ASN A 36 -21.68 -2.53 -3.17
N GLU A 37 -20.97 -2.83 -2.07
CA GLU A 37 -19.69 -3.52 -2.13
C GLU A 37 -19.90 -5.00 -2.44
N VAL A 38 -19.26 -5.48 -3.50
CA VAL A 38 -19.23 -6.89 -3.86
C VAL A 38 -17.85 -7.44 -3.53
N LEU A 39 -17.78 -8.23 -2.47
CA LEU A 39 -16.55 -8.90 -2.09
C LEU A 39 -16.18 -9.99 -3.11
N LYS A 40 -14.88 -10.17 -3.34
CA LYS A 40 -14.37 -11.25 -4.20
C LYS A 40 -14.67 -12.61 -3.56
N ASP A 41 -15.10 -13.57 -4.35
CA ASP A 41 -15.33 -14.94 -3.89
C ASP A 41 -14.05 -15.64 -3.49
N SER A 42 -14.13 -16.58 -2.54
CA SER A 42 -13.02 -17.42 -2.07
C SER A 42 -11.78 -16.60 -1.73
N THR A 43 -11.97 -15.47 -1.07
CA THR A 43 -10.93 -14.50 -0.77
C THR A 43 -10.87 -14.23 0.72
N THR A 44 -9.66 -14.26 1.28
CA THR A 44 -9.42 -13.88 2.67
C THR A 44 -9.20 -12.39 2.78
N TYR A 45 -10.01 -11.74 3.60
CA TYR A 45 -9.92 -10.33 3.93
C TYR A 45 -9.35 -10.13 5.32
N SER A 46 -8.47 -9.15 5.47
CA SER A 46 -7.96 -8.72 6.77
C SER A 46 -8.26 -7.25 6.99
N ILE A 47 -8.85 -6.92 8.14
CA ILE A 47 -9.06 -5.54 8.59
C ILE A 47 -8.09 -5.27 9.72
N ASN A 48 -7.12 -4.42 9.47
CA ASN A 48 -6.15 -3.98 10.47
C ASN A 48 -6.58 -2.62 11.00
N LEU A 49 -6.72 -2.48 12.31
CA LEU A 49 -7.16 -1.23 12.94
C LEU A 49 -6.00 -0.25 13.21
N GLY A 50 -4.74 -0.66 13.01
CA GLY A 50 -3.57 0.19 13.23
C GLY A 50 -3.65 0.93 14.58
N GLU A 51 -3.55 2.24 14.54
CA GLU A 51 -3.70 3.13 15.69
C GLU A 51 -5.05 3.89 15.71
N ALA A 52 -6.06 3.36 15.03
CA ALA A 52 -7.35 4.02 14.89
C ALA A 52 -8.11 4.13 16.22
N ILE A 53 -7.91 3.19 17.12
CA ILE A 53 -8.59 3.16 18.43
C ILE A 53 -7.63 3.69 19.50
N LYS A 54 -8.08 4.69 20.24
CA LYS A 54 -7.36 5.21 21.39
C LYS A 54 -8.21 5.17 22.65
N ASP A 55 -7.53 5.03 23.79
CA ASP A 55 -8.16 5.24 25.07
C ASP A 55 -8.65 6.68 25.22
N LEU A 56 -9.80 6.85 25.88
CA LEU A 56 -10.44 8.16 26.06
C LEU A 56 -9.60 9.11 26.92
N THR A 57 -8.95 8.57 27.95
CA THR A 57 -8.29 9.35 28.99
C THR A 57 -6.81 9.54 28.69
N ALA A 58 -6.09 8.45 28.49
CA ALA A 58 -4.63 8.47 28.30
C ALA A 58 -4.22 8.63 26.82
N GLN A 59 -5.16 8.55 25.89
CA GLN A 59 -4.92 8.64 24.43
C GLN A 59 -3.93 7.60 23.90
N ASN A 60 -3.70 6.53 24.65
CA ASN A 60 -2.85 5.44 24.21
C ASN A 60 -3.54 4.66 23.08
N PRO A 61 -2.85 4.39 21.97
CA PRO A 61 -3.41 3.60 20.88
C PRO A 61 -3.51 2.13 21.28
N ALA A 62 -4.61 1.50 20.93
CA ALA A 62 -4.70 0.05 20.91
C ALA A 62 -3.96 -0.46 19.66
N THR A 63 -2.96 -1.30 19.85
CA THR A 63 -2.10 -1.80 18.77
C THR A 63 -2.43 -3.25 18.43
N ASN A 64 -2.08 -3.68 17.22
CA ASN A 64 -2.18 -5.07 16.76
C ASN A 64 -3.60 -5.67 16.75
N ILE A 65 -4.63 -4.83 16.65
CA ILE A 65 -5.99 -5.33 16.49
C ILE A 65 -6.23 -5.61 15.00
N LYS A 66 -6.48 -6.87 14.70
CA LYS A 66 -6.74 -7.35 13.36
C LYS A 66 -7.95 -8.30 13.36
N TYR A 67 -8.83 -8.12 12.40
CA TYR A 67 -9.94 -9.01 12.13
C TYR A 67 -9.74 -9.66 10.77
N VAL A 68 -9.89 -10.99 10.70
CA VAL A 68 -9.70 -11.77 9.47
C VAL A 68 -10.95 -12.60 9.21
N PHE A 69 -11.42 -12.57 7.98
CA PHE A 69 -12.54 -13.41 7.53
C PHE A 69 -12.33 -13.84 6.08
N SER A 70 -13.02 -14.89 5.67
CA SER A 70 -12.99 -15.36 4.29
C SER A 70 -14.40 -15.41 3.71
N THR A 71 -14.54 -15.09 2.44
CA THR A 71 -15.75 -15.31 1.65
C THR A 71 -15.84 -16.74 1.13
N GLY A 72 -14.81 -17.56 1.35
CA GLY A 72 -14.74 -18.98 1.03
C GLY A 72 -14.68 -19.85 2.29
N ASN A 73 -14.42 -21.13 2.09
CA ASN A 73 -14.36 -22.12 3.18
C ASN A 73 -13.01 -22.18 3.89
N VAL A 74 -12.00 -21.47 3.40
CA VAL A 74 -10.62 -21.52 3.90
C VAL A 74 -10.14 -20.08 4.14
N ILE A 75 -9.38 -19.90 5.22
CA ILE A 75 -8.60 -18.68 5.46
C ILE A 75 -7.19 -18.94 4.95
N ASP A 76 -6.76 -18.12 4.01
CA ASP A 76 -5.38 -18.17 3.48
C ASP A 76 -4.39 -17.81 4.58
N SER A 77 -3.21 -18.45 4.60
CA SER A 77 -2.24 -18.32 5.69
C SER A 77 -0.83 -17.92 5.26
N LEU A 78 -0.58 -17.78 3.96
CA LEU A 78 0.76 -17.42 3.50
C LEU A 78 1.12 -16.00 3.91
N GLN A 79 2.41 -15.81 4.17
CA GLN A 79 2.95 -14.55 4.65
C GLN A 79 4.23 -14.20 3.92
N ILE A 80 4.40 -12.91 3.61
CA ILE A 80 5.65 -12.32 3.09
C ILE A 80 6.10 -11.26 4.08
N LYS A 81 7.40 -11.27 4.37
CA LYS A 81 8.07 -10.22 5.14
C LYS A 81 9.22 -9.63 4.31
N GLY A 82 9.51 -8.38 4.57
CA GLY A 82 10.61 -7.72 3.91
C GLY A 82 10.84 -6.30 4.39
N SER A 83 11.66 -5.58 3.64
CA SER A 83 11.91 -4.17 3.90
C SER A 83 11.96 -3.36 2.61
N VAL A 84 11.58 -2.09 2.71
CA VAL A 84 11.69 -1.08 1.66
C VAL A 84 12.75 -0.09 2.07
N ARG A 85 13.69 0.22 1.17
CA ARG A 85 14.80 1.12 1.45
C ARG A 85 15.00 2.15 0.33
N ASP A 86 15.49 3.32 0.72
CA ASP A 86 15.98 4.33 -0.22
C ASP A 86 17.37 3.91 -0.73
N PRO A 87 17.60 3.82 -2.05
CA PRO A 87 18.85 3.32 -2.61
C PRO A 87 20.06 4.25 -2.37
N ARG A 88 19.84 5.53 -2.06
CA ARG A 88 20.89 6.51 -1.83
C ARG A 88 21.41 6.52 -0.39
N THR A 89 20.50 6.30 0.56
CA THR A 89 20.80 6.37 1.99
C THR A 89 20.86 5.01 2.66
N SER A 90 20.35 3.97 2.00
CA SER A 90 20.12 2.61 2.53
C SER A 90 19.23 2.57 3.78
N LYS A 91 18.59 3.70 4.12
CA LYS A 91 17.66 3.77 5.25
C LYS A 91 16.31 3.16 4.89
N GLY A 92 15.64 2.61 5.89
CA GLY A 92 14.27 2.16 5.76
C GLY A 92 13.34 3.29 5.35
N GLN A 93 12.39 2.99 4.48
CA GLN A 93 11.38 3.95 4.01
C GLN A 93 10.11 3.78 4.84
N ASP A 94 9.81 4.77 5.67
CA ASP A 94 8.54 4.82 6.43
C ASP A 94 7.35 5.08 5.51
N LYS A 95 6.22 4.47 5.83
CA LYS A 95 4.94 4.67 5.12
C LYS A 95 5.02 4.44 3.60
N ALA A 96 5.85 3.53 3.17
CA ALA A 96 5.78 3.01 1.82
C ALA A 96 4.68 1.96 1.73
N LEU A 97 3.88 2.03 0.71
CA LEU A 97 2.85 1.05 0.39
C LEU A 97 3.50 -0.12 -0.36
N VAL A 98 3.32 -1.33 0.12
CA VAL A 98 3.78 -2.55 -0.56
C VAL A 98 2.55 -3.24 -1.14
N LEU A 99 2.60 -3.52 -2.43
CA LEU A 99 1.49 -3.97 -3.26
C LEU A 99 1.81 -5.34 -3.86
N LEU A 100 0.85 -6.26 -3.81
CA LEU A 100 0.90 -7.53 -4.52
C LEU A 100 -0.22 -7.58 -5.56
N HIS A 101 0.15 -7.94 -6.80
CA HIS A 101 -0.77 -8.13 -7.90
C HIS A 101 -0.67 -9.56 -8.43
N SER A 102 -1.80 -10.25 -8.56
CA SER A 102 -1.92 -11.52 -9.28
C SER A 102 -1.87 -11.32 -10.80
N ASN A 103 -2.16 -10.12 -11.27
CA ASN A 103 -1.91 -9.73 -12.66
C ASN A 103 -0.41 -9.48 -12.85
N LEU A 104 0.24 -10.31 -13.67
CA LEU A 104 1.68 -10.32 -13.87
C LEU A 104 2.18 -9.26 -14.90
N ASN A 105 1.31 -8.42 -15.43
CA ASN A 105 1.73 -7.31 -16.29
C ASN A 105 2.38 -6.20 -15.48
N ASP A 106 3.46 -5.61 -15.99
CA ASP A 106 4.14 -4.48 -15.33
C ASP A 106 3.24 -3.26 -15.18
N SER A 107 2.28 -3.08 -16.08
CA SER A 107 1.30 -2.00 -16.01
C SER A 107 0.20 -2.21 -14.95
N ALA A 108 0.18 -3.34 -14.25
CA ALA A 108 -0.85 -3.61 -13.23
C ALA A 108 -0.83 -2.53 -12.14
N VAL A 109 0.35 -2.14 -11.67
CA VAL A 109 0.52 -1.11 -10.63
C VAL A 109 -0.05 0.26 -11.03
N SER A 110 -0.15 0.54 -12.33
CA SER A 110 -0.69 1.82 -12.85
C SER A 110 -2.16 1.77 -13.26
N LYS A 111 -2.78 0.60 -13.27
CA LYS A 111 -4.14 0.42 -13.81
C LYS A 111 -5.11 -0.26 -12.88
N LEU A 112 -4.61 -1.06 -11.94
CA LEU A 112 -5.41 -1.93 -11.11
C LEU A 112 -5.09 -1.68 -9.63
N LYS A 113 -6.12 -1.76 -8.79
CA LYS A 113 -5.89 -1.89 -7.36
C LYS A 113 -5.21 -3.22 -7.04
N PRO A 114 -4.33 -3.28 -6.03
CA PRO A 114 -3.64 -4.51 -5.67
C PRO A 114 -4.59 -5.58 -5.12
N ASP A 115 -4.17 -6.84 -5.19
CA ASP A 115 -4.89 -7.93 -4.52
C ASP A 115 -4.58 -7.95 -3.02
N TYR A 116 -3.35 -7.60 -2.62
CA TYR A 116 -2.94 -7.46 -1.22
C TYR A 116 -2.05 -6.26 -1.06
N PHE A 117 -2.07 -5.63 0.12
CA PHE A 117 -1.18 -4.53 0.43
C PHE A 117 -0.90 -4.41 1.92
N SER A 118 0.20 -3.74 2.23
CA SER A 118 0.60 -3.36 3.59
C SER A 118 1.42 -2.07 3.54
N TRP A 119 1.52 -1.39 4.67
CA TRP A 119 2.40 -0.24 4.84
C TRP A 119 3.68 -0.66 5.56
N THR A 120 4.78 0.00 5.24
CA THR A 120 6.01 -0.14 6.01
C THR A 120 5.92 0.62 7.33
N ASP A 121 6.62 0.09 8.33
CA ASP A 121 6.87 0.77 9.60
C ASP A 121 7.98 1.84 9.46
N LYS A 122 8.33 2.48 10.59
CA LYS A 122 9.37 3.53 10.65
C LYS A 122 10.77 3.06 10.22
N ASP A 123 11.04 1.77 10.35
CA ASP A 123 12.30 1.14 9.95
C ASP A 123 12.26 0.59 8.52
N GLY A 124 11.12 0.80 7.82
CA GLY A 124 10.89 0.34 6.47
C GLY A 124 10.50 -1.12 6.35
N ASN A 125 10.21 -1.81 7.45
CA ASN A 125 9.79 -3.20 7.41
C ASN A 125 8.31 -3.34 7.08
N PHE A 126 7.95 -4.42 6.39
CA PHE A 126 6.56 -4.73 6.09
C PHE A 126 6.24 -6.20 6.33
N THR A 127 4.96 -6.48 6.51
CA THR A 127 4.40 -7.83 6.54
C THR A 127 3.10 -7.82 5.74
N LEU A 128 3.04 -8.69 4.75
CA LEU A 128 1.83 -9.06 4.03
C LEU A 128 1.45 -10.46 4.47
N ASP A 129 0.23 -10.65 4.91
CA ASP A 129 -0.26 -11.94 5.41
C ASP A 129 -1.64 -12.27 4.85
N HIS A 130 -2.08 -13.50 5.11
CA HIS A 130 -3.33 -14.04 4.58
C HIS A 130 -3.37 -14.04 3.04
N ILE A 131 -2.21 -14.34 2.43
CA ILE A 131 -2.06 -14.38 0.98
C ILE A 131 -2.41 -15.79 0.50
N ARG A 132 -3.15 -15.87 -0.58
CA ARG A 132 -3.46 -17.12 -1.27
C ARG A 132 -2.23 -17.66 -2.01
N HIS A 133 -2.13 -18.98 -2.17
CA HIS A 133 -1.16 -19.61 -3.07
C HIS A 133 -1.27 -19.02 -4.48
N GLY A 134 -0.15 -18.72 -5.09
CA GLY A 134 -0.14 -18.15 -6.44
C GLY A 134 1.17 -17.48 -6.82
N THR A 135 1.17 -16.93 -8.02
CA THR A 135 2.28 -16.13 -8.54
C THR A 135 1.88 -14.67 -8.56
N TYR A 136 2.76 -13.81 -8.09
CA TYR A 136 2.48 -12.39 -7.88
C TYR A 136 3.63 -11.53 -8.38
N LYS A 137 3.29 -10.30 -8.79
CA LYS A 137 4.25 -9.19 -8.87
C LYS A 137 4.17 -8.39 -7.58
N ILE A 138 5.33 -7.94 -7.09
CA ILE A 138 5.44 -7.07 -5.94
C ILE A 138 5.97 -5.72 -6.35
N PHE A 139 5.30 -4.68 -5.85
CA PHE A 139 5.70 -3.28 -6.02
C PHE A 139 5.73 -2.59 -4.67
N THR A 140 6.45 -1.49 -4.59
CA THR A 140 6.34 -0.55 -3.47
C THR A 140 6.15 0.86 -4.00
N LEU A 141 5.36 1.66 -3.32
CA LEU A 141 4.92 2.98 -3.79
C LEU A 141 4.90 3.98 -2.62
N LEU A 142 5.39 5.19 -2.84
CA LEU A 142 5.05 6.33 -1.99
C LEU A 142 3.79 7.00 -2.56
N ASP A 143 2.65 6.41 -2.23
CA ASP A 143 1.33 6.80 -2.68
C ASP A 143 0.91 8.10 -1.99
N LYS A 144 0.96 9.22 -2.72
CA LYS A 144 0.67 10.56 -2.18
C LYS A 144 -0.80 10.89 -2.12
N ASN A 145 -1.59 10.33 -3.04
CA ASN A 145 -3.03 10.59 -3.14
C ASN A 145 -3.89 9.46 -2.53
N GLN A 146 -3.26 8.38 -2.04
CA GLN A 146 -3.89 7.26 -1.35
C GLN A 146 -4.91 6.50 -2.21
N ASN A 147 -4.61 6.36 -3.50
CA ASN A 147 -5.48 5.65 -4.45
C ASN A 147 -5.03 4.21 -4.73
N TYR A 148 -3.87 3.78 -4.18
CA TYR A 148 -3.26 2.46 -4.37
C TYR A 148 -2.77 2.17 -5.80
N ILE A 149 -2.54 3.21 -6.60
CA ILE A 149 -2.15 3.12 -8.01
C ILE A 149 -0.99 4.08 -8.26
N TYR A 150 0.00 3.61 -9.02
CA TYR A 150 1.07 4.49 -9.50
C TYR A 150 0.58 5.32 -10.69
N ASP A 151 0.24 6.58 -10.47
CA ASP A 151 -0.34 7.46 -11.49
C ASP A 151 0.33 8.84 -11.58
N GLN A 152 1.25 9.16 -10.68
CA GLN A 152 1.91 10.45 -10.63
C GLN A 152 3.43 10.29 -10.72
N THR A 153 4.06 11.03 -11.65
CA THR A 153 5.53 11.07 -11.78
C THR A 153 6.25 11.60 -10.53
N ALA A 154 5.49 12.26 -9.63
CA ALA A 154 6.00 12.72 -8.34
C ALA A 154 6.05 11.62 -7.27
N GLU A 155 5.46 10.47 -7.53
CA GLU A 155 5.49 9.30 -6.66
C GLU A 155 6.76 8.50 -6.87
N SER A 156 7.24 7.88 -5.80
CA SER A 156 8.38 6.97 -5.87
C SER A 156 7.86 5.55 -5.98
N ILE A 157 8.50 4.75 -6.81
CA ILE A 157 8.15 3.36 -7.07
C ILE A 157 9.36 2.45 -6.93
N GLY A 158 9.12 1.21 -6.53
CA GLY A 158 10.08 0.12 -6.54
C GLY A 158 9.41 -1.20 -6.87
N PHE A 159 10.16 -2.17 -7.35
CA PHE A 159 9.64 -3.48 -7.74
C PHE A 159 10.73 -4.55 -7.76
N LEU A 160 10.32 -5.80 -7.83
CA LEU A 160 11.20 -6.91 -8.23
C LEU A 160 10.98 -7.23 -9.70
N ASN A 161 12.07 -7.51 -10.42
CA ASN A 161 12.00 -7.95 -11.82
C ASN A 161 11.36 -9.34 -11.95
N GLU A 162 11.58 -10.19 -10.95
CA GLU A 162 11.06 -11.56 -10.94
C GLU A 162 9.70 -11.64 -10.27
N ASN A 163 8.87 -12.56 -10.75
CA ASN A 163 7.60 -12.86 -10.13
C ASN A 163 7.83 -13.68 -8.85
N LEU A 164 7.06 -13.38 -7.81
CA LEU A 164 7.07 -14.15 -6.56
C LEU A 164 6.13 -15.35 -6.69
N GLN A 165 6.67 -16.54 -6.55
CA GLN A 165 5.86 -17.75 -6.45
C GLN A 165 5.67 -18.13 -5.00
N LEU A 166 4.44 -18.08 -4.52
CA LEU A 166 4.08 -18.38 -3.14
C LEU A 166 3.39 -19.73 -3.08
N SER A 167 4.11 -20.74 -2.56
CA SER A 167 3.60 -22.11 -2.41
C SER A 167 3.61 -22.63 -0.98
N ASP A 168 4.42 -22.03 -0.09
CA ASP A 168 4.58 -22.40 1.30
C ASP A 168 4.84 -21.19 2.19
N THR A 169 4.79 -21.38 3.51
CA THR A 169 5.10 -20.36 4.52
C THR A 169 6.57 -19.92 4.55
N SER A 170 7.26 -20.00 3.43
CA SER A 170 8.66 -19.60 3.35
C SER A 170 8.83 -18.12 3.70
N ASN A 171 9.66 -17.85 4.70
CA ASN A 171 10.10 -16.52 5.12
C ASN A 171 10.91 -15.86 4.00
N ASN A 172 10.25 -15.34 3.00
CA ASN A 172 10.90 -14.57 1.95
C ASN A 172 11.23 -13.19 2.53
N ASN A 173 12.48 -13.01 2.98
CA ASN A 173 12.95 -11.71 3.41
C ASN A 173 13.23 -10.84 2.17
N ILE A 174 12.21 -10.16 1.68
CA ILE A 174 12.22 -9.39 0.44
C ILE A 174 12.79 -8.00 0.70
N LEU A 175 13.79 -7.61 -0.08
CA LEU A 175 14.32 -6.26 -0.09
C LEU A 175 13.83 -5.53 -1.35
N LEU A 176 13.10 -4.43 -1.14
CA LEU A 176 12.65 -3.54 -2.20
C LEU A 176 13.39 -2.20 -2.11
N TRP A 177 13.84 -1.72 -3.25
CA TRP A 177 14.43 -0.39 -3.38
C TRP A 177 13.40 0.55 -3.99
N ILE A 178 13.14 1.69 -3.33
CA ILE A 178 12.17 2.67 -3.79
C ILE A 178 12.87 3.94 -4.24
N SER A 179 12.56 4.39 -5.45
CA SER A 179 13.11 5.63 -6.02
C SER A 179 12.07 6.37 -6.84
N GLN A 180 12.21 7.69 -6.90
CA GLN A 180 11.40 8.48 -7.81
C GLN A 180 11.98 8.40 -9.22
N GLU A 181 11.11 8.25 -10.20
CA GLU A 181 11.49 8.34 -11.60
C GLU A 181 12.06 9.73 -11.89
N LYS A 182 13.28 9.77 -12.44
CA LYS A 182 13.86 11.00 -12.92
C LYS A 182 13.50 11.17 -14.39
N LEU A 183 12.57 12.05 -14.64
CA LEU A 183 12.31 12.46 -16.02
C LEU A 183 13.60 13.03 -16.64
N PRO A 184 13.89 12.67 -17.89
CA PRO A 184 15.02 13.26 -18.60
C PRO A 184 14.89 14.78 -18.65
N LEU A 185 16.02 15.46 -18.59
CA LEU A 185 16.04 16.92 -18.76
C LEU A 185 15.60 17.26 -20.18
N THR A 186 14.46 17.88 -20.31
CA THR A 186 13.93 18.34 -21.61
C THR A 186 13.72 19.84 -21.61
N ILE A 187 13.86 20.47 -22.78
CA ILE A 187 13.54 21.87 -22.95
C ILE A 187 12.02 22.01 -22.95
N LYS A 188 11.49 22.73 -21.97
CA LYS A 188 10.08 23.03 -21.82
C LYS A 188 9.64 24.23 -22.67
N ASP A 189 10.50 25.23 -22.78
CA ASP A 189 10.23 26.45 -23.52
C ASP A 189 11.56 27.09 -23.98
N PHE A 190 11.50 27.81 -25.07
CA PHE A 190 12.62 28.59 -25.58
C PHE A 190 12.15 30.00 -25.94
N ARG A 191 12.81 31.01 -25.39
CA ARG A 191 12.47 32.42 -25.62
C ARG A 191 13.70 33.16 -26.13
N THR A 192 13.47 34.02 -27.12
CA THR A 192 14.50 34.92 -27.61
C THR A 192 14.12 36.37 -27.27
N SER A 193 15.07 37.14 -26.78
CA SER A 193 14.90 38.58 -26.55
C SER A 193 16.25 39.26 -26.67
N GLN A 194 16.32 40.34 -27.44
CA GLN A 194 17.50 41.18 -27.61
C GLN A 194 18.80 40.40 -27.92
N GLY A 195 18.69 39.42 -28.83
CA GLY A 195 19.87 38.61 -29.23
C GLY A 195 20.30 37.54 -28.23
N LYS A 196 19.54 37.34 -27.16
CA LYS A 196 19.78 36.27 -26.16
C LYS A 196 18.71 35.17 -26.27
N GLY A 197 19.16 33.94 -26.20
CA GLY A 197 18.28 32.77 -26.09
C GLY A 197 18.18 32.29 -24.63
N VAL A 198 16.96 32.08 -24.13
CA VAL A 198 16.70 31.51 -22.80
C VAL A 198 16.01 30.15 -22.98
N TYR A 199 16.68 29.11 -22.50
CA TYR A 199 16.14 27.77 -22.45
C TYR A 199 15.54 27.52 -21.07
N ILE A 200 14.28 27.12 -21.03
CA ILE A 200 13.57 26.75 -19.81
C ILE A 200 13.43 25.24 -19.81
N PHE A 201 13.95 24.59 -18.78
CA PHE A 201 13.88 23.15 -18.61
C PHE A 201 12.71 22.74 -17.73
N ASN A 202 12.33 21.46 -17.80
CA ASN A 202 11.21 20.86 -17.07
C ASN A 202 11.48 20.59 -15.57
N ARG A 203 12.52 21.16 -14.99
CA ARG A 203 12.83 21.12 -13.55
C ARG A 203 12.57 22.44 -12.87
#